data_43c2b2fd53d08e3598e7c718fa5385bb
#
_entry.id   43c2b2fd53d08e3598e7c718fa5385bb
#
_cell.length_a   1.000
_cell.length_b   1.000
_cell.length_c   1.000
_cell.angle_alpha   90.00
_cell.angle_beta   90.00
_cell.angle_gamma   90.00
#
_symmetry.space_group_name_H-M   'P 1'
#
loop_
_entity.id
_entity.type
_entity.pdbx_description
1 polymer ?
#
loop_
_entity_poly.entity_id
_entity_poly.type
_entity_poly.pdbx_seq_one_letter_code
_entity_poly.pdbx_strand_id
1 'polypeptide(L)'
;VFASDMGSVSLDGGVWYQAQTLNFLLLVSAFAAMARKRPTLACLFYALAVGCRPFTVLFGPVLLMMYLKQKKRPRLWPGLAVGLCVAACYAAYNYARFGNVFEFGHNYLPEFTRVETGQFSLAYVAGNVKTFLFGLPFSVQNGAWALNKFGFSMFLCNPALWMAAAWLVKAAARRRCKPQMLLSWLLMLLHLFCLLLHKSFGGFQFGARYTLELIPYAVAMLHFSPRRAPRAWEVAVFSLALIFNAVGAYLLNC
;
A
#
# COMPACT_ATOMS: atom_id res chain seq x y z
N VAL A 1 -2.48 0.85 11.92
CA VAL A 1 -1.16 1.43 11.62
C VAL A 1 -0.08 0.64 12.34
N PHE A 2 -0.02 0.63 13.67
CA PHE A 2 1.09 0.00 14.43
C PHE A 2 1.10 -1.55 14.40
N ALA A 3 -0.02 -2.20 14.12
CA ALA A 3 -0.07 -3.64 13.86
C ALA A 3 0.25 -3.97 12.39
N SER A 4 1.26 -3.28 11.85
CA SER A 4 1.81 -3.45 10.50
C SER A 4 3.27 -3.03 10.51
N ASP A 5 4.02 -3.37 9.48
CA ASP A 5 5.40 -2.93 9.28
C ASP A 5 5.55 -1.40 9.06
N MET A 6 4.46 -0.63 9.13
CA MET A 6 4.49 0.84 9.18
C MET A 6 5.35 1.35 10.35
N GLY A 7 5.38 0.63 11.49
CA GLY A 7 6.21 0.99 12.64
C GLY A 7 7.68 1.06 12.26
N SER A 8 8.22 0.02 11.64
CA SER A 8 9.63 -0.02 11.19
C SER A 8 9.91 0.98 10.07
N VAL A 9 8.98 1.13 9.11
CA VAL A 9 9.11 2.07 7.99
C VAL A 9 9.14 3.53 8.46
N SER A 10 8.37 3.88 9.49
CA SER A 10 8.31 5.27 9.99
C SER A 10 9.51 5.68 10.86
N LEU A 11 10.33 4.73 11.31
CA LEU A 11 11.56 4.99 12.04
C LEU A 11 12.76 5.29 11.13
N ASP A 12 12.67 4.91 9.85
CA ASP A 12 13.73 5.16 8.89
C ASP A 12 13.51 6.48 8.15
N GLY A 13 14.51 7.37 8.20
CA GLY A 13 14.50 8.67 7.54
C GLY A 13 14.87 8.62 6.05
N GLY A 14 15.15 7.45 5.50
CA GLY A 14 15.49 7.28 4.09
C GLY A 14 14.34 7.69 3.15
N VAL A 15 14.67 8.30 2.01
CA VAL A 15 13.68 8.86 1.07
C VAL A 15 12.60 7.86 0.64
N TRP A 16 12.97 6.60 0.46
CA TRP A 16 12.05 5.52 0.06
C TRP A 16 11.02 5.17 1.15
N TYR A 17 11.42 5.27 2.42
CA TYR A 17 10.57 5.02 3.58
C TYR A 17 9.65 6.21 3.84
N GLN A 18 10.20 7.43 3.76
CA GLN A 18 9.40 8.66 3.88
C GLN A 18 8.31 8.74 2.80
N ALA A 19 8.65 8.39 1.55
CA ALA A 19 7.67 8.36 0.47
C ALA A 19 6.50 7.41 0.75
N GLN A 20 6.75 6.25 1.38
CA GLN A 20 5.70 5.30 1.74
C GLN A 20 4.85 5.81 2.91
N THR A 21 5.48 6.34 3.94
CA THR A 21 4.79 6.90 5.12
C THR A 21 3.90 8.07 4.71
N LEU A 22 4.43 8.98 3.88
CA LEU A 22 3.67 10.12 3.35
C LEU A 22 2.53 9.67 2.43
N ASN A 23 2.79 8.73 1.54
CA ASN A 23 1.75 8.15 0.67
C ASN A 23 0.59 7.58 1.48
N PHE A 24 0.89 6.79 2.51
CA PHE A 24 -0.13 6.21 3.38
C PHE A 24 -0.96 7.28 4.08
N LEU A 25 -0.32 8.30 4.67
CA LEU A 25 -0.99 9.43 5.31
C LEU A 25 -1.90 10.17 4.34
N LEU A 26 -1.39 10.53 3.17
CA LEU A 26 -2.15 11.26 2.14
C LEU A 26 -3.36 10.45 1.65
N LEU A 27 -3.18 9.15 1.43
CA LEU A 27 -4.26 8.29 0.94
C LEU A 27 -5.36 8.09 1.99
N VAL A 28 -4.99 7.86 3.25
CA VAL A 28 -5.98 7.78 4.35
C VAL A 28 -6.69 9.13 4.53
N SER A 29 -5.98 10.25 4.37
CA SER A 29 -6.57 11.59 4.39
C SER A 29 -7.53 11.82 3.22
N ALA A 30 -7.21 11.29 2.02
CA ALA A 30 -8.11 11.33 0.87
C ALA A 30 -9.41 10.56 1.14
N PHE A 31 -9.33 9.36 1.72
CA PHE A 31 -10.51 8.59 2.13
C PHE A 31 -11.34 9.32 3.19
N ALA A 32 -10.68 9.86 4.21
CA ALA A 32 -11.35 10.61 5.27
C ALA A 32 -12.06 11.87 4.73
N ALA A 33 -11.41 12.61 3.82
CA ALA A 33 -11.99 13.78 3.16
C ALA A 33 -13.19 13.38 2.29
N MET A 34 -13.07 12.29 1.51
CA MET A 34 -14.17 11.80 0.68
C MET A 34 -15.37 11.34 1.53
N ALA A 35 -15.12 10.61 2.64
CA ALA A 35 -16.15 10.19 3.58
C ALA A 35 -16.88 11.39 4.22
N ARG A 36 -16.17 12.50 4.45
CA ARG A 36 -16.70 13.77 4.97
C ARG A 36 -17.31 14.66 3.88
N LYS A 37 -17.52 14.15 2.67
CA LYS A 37 -18.09 14.88 1.52
C LYS A 37 -17.27 16.13 1.11
N ARG A 38 -15.95 16.04 1.20
CA ARG A 38 -15.01 17.09 0.80
C ARG A 38 -14.18 16.62 -0.41
N PRO A 39 -14.80 16.50 -1.62
CA PRO A 39 -14.13 15.89 -2.78
C PRO A 39 -12.90 16.67 -3.24
N THR A 40 -12.89 18.01 -3.10
CA THR A 40 -11.73 18.83 -3.47
C THR A 40 -10.50 18.45 -2.65
N LEU A 41 -10.63 18.34 -1.32
CA LEU A 41 -9.52 17.89 -0.46
C LEU A 41 -9.15 16.44 -0.72
N ALA A 42 -10.13 15.58 -1.02
CA ALA A 42 -9.86 14.19 -1.36
C ALA A 42 -9.03 14.07 -2.64
N CYS A 43 -9.36 14.83 -3.68
CA CYS A 43 -8.60 14.86 -4.93
C CYS A 43 -7.19 15.45 -4.74
N LEU A 44 -7.05 16.51 -3.92
CA LEU A 44 -5.75 17.06 -3.58
C LEU A 44 -4.85 16.01 -2.92
N PHE A 45 -5.31 15.39 -1.83
CA PHE A 45 -4.52 14.39 -1.11
C PHE A 45 -4.23 13.16 -1.97
N TYR A 46 -5.19 12.73 -2.79
CA TYR A 46 -4.99 11.62 -3.70
C TYR A 46 -3.94 11.93 -4.78
N ALA A 47 -3.99 13.10 -5.41
CA ALA A 47 -3.01 13.49 -6.42
C ALA A 47 -1.59 13.60 -5.83
N LEU A 48 -1.45 14.16 -4.61
CA LEU A 48 -0.19 14.18 -3.89
C LEU A 48 0.30 12.77 -3.55
N ALA A 49 -0.59 11.86 -3.15
CA ALA A 49 -0.25 10.47 -2.87
C ALA A 49 0.27 9.74 -4.13
N VAL A 50 -0.37 9.94 -5.29
CA VAL A 50 0.10 9.38 -6.57
C VAL A 50 1.51 9.85 -6.91
N GLY A 51 1.85 11.11 -6.60
CA GLY A 51 3.21 11.63 -6.76
C GLY A 51 4.25 10.97 -5.85
N CYS A 52 3.84 10.51 -4.66
CA CYS A 52 4.74 9.75 -3.77
C CYS A 52 4.96 8.32 -4.29
N ARG A 53 3.90 7.67 -4.77
CA ARG A 53 3.90 6.27 -5.20
C ARG A 53 2.94 6.09 -6.39
N PRO A 54 3.46 5.91 -7.63
CA PRO A 54 2.62 5.91 -8.84
C PRO A 54 1.48 4.88 -8.84
N PHE A 55 1.69 3.69 -8.26
CA PHE A 55 0.64 2.66 -8.19
C PHE A 55 -0.57 3.07 -7.33
N THR A 56 -0.44 4.12 -6.53
CA THR A 56 -1.58 4.73 -5.81
C THR A 56 -2.70 5.17 -6.76
N VAL A 57 -2.43 5.36 -8.06
CA VAL A 57 -3.46 5.64 -9.07
C VAL A 57 -4.59 4.61 -9.06
N LEU A 58 -4.31 3.35 -8.68
CA LEU A 58 -5.30 2.29 -8.58
C LEU A 58 -6.38 2.51 -7.49
N PHE A 59 -6.18 3.48 -6.60
CA PHE A 59 -7.21 3.86 -5.62
C PHE A 59 -8.27 4.83 -6.18
N GLY A 60 -8.05 5.41 -7.35
CA GLY A 60 -9.00 6.31 -8.00
C GLY A 60 -10.42 5.74 -8.12
N PRO A 61 -10.61 4.52 -8.64
CA PRO A 61 -11.92 3.87 -8.71
C PRO A 61 -12.59 3.67 -7.35
N VAL A 62 -11.81 3.42 -6.27
CA VAL A 62 -12.34 3.28 -4.91
C VAL A 62 -12.87 4.62 -4.41
N LEU A 63 -12.10 5.70 -4.58
CA LEU A 63 -12.51 7.06 -4.21
C LEU A 63 -13.74 7.51 -5.01
N LEU A 64 -13.76 7.25 -6.32
CA LEU A 64 -14.91 7.52 -7.16
C LEU A 64 -16.16 6.80 -6.67
N MET A 65 -16.02 5.52 -6.30
CA MET A 65 -17.13 4.74 -5.79
C MET A 65 -17.62 5.27 -4.42
N MET A 66 -16.73 5.70 -3.54
CA MET A 66 -17.10 6.39 -2.29
C MET A 66 -17.91 7.65 -2.59
N TYR A 67 -17.50 8.44 -3.58
CA TYR A 67 -18.22 9.64 -4.02
C TYR A 67 -19.61 9.30 -4.59
N LEU A 68 -19.69 8.32 -5.49
CA LEU A 68 -20.93 7.91 -6.15
C LEU A 68 -21.98 7.34 -5.16
N LYS A 69 -21.57 6.83 -4.02
CA LYS A 69 -22.48 6.31 -2.97
C LYS A 69 -23.03 7.38 -2.02
N GLN A 70 -22.57 8.61 -2.13
CA GLN A 70 -23.11 9.70 -1.32
C GLN A 70 -24.51 10.08 -1.78
N LYS A 71 -25.48 10.17 -0.85
CA LYS A 71 -26.86 10.59 -1.16
C LYS A 71 -26.92 12.02 -1.72
N LYS A 72 -26.14 12.95 -1.12
CA LYS A 72 -25.94 14.32 -1.60
C LYS A 72 -24.49 14.46 -2.02
N ARG A 73 -24.23 14.66 -3.31
CA ARG A 73 -22.91 14.74 -3.91
C ARG A 73 -22.50 16.20 -4.05
N PRO A 74 -21.47 16.68 -3.36
CA PRO A 74 -20.86 17.98 -3.65
C PRO A 74 -20.29 17.99 -5.07
N ARG A 75 -20.07 19.18 -5.61
CA ARG A 75 -19.45 19.32 -6.94
C ARG A 75 -18.06 18.68 -6.96
N LEU A 76 -17.82 17.77 -7.92
CA LEU A 76 -16.54 17.06 -8.06
C LEU A 76 -15.52 17.87 -8.89
N TRP A 77 -16.00 18.69 -9.84
CA TRP A 77 -15.12 19.38 -10.80
C TRP A 77 -14.03 20.25 -10.14
N PRO A 78 -14.22 20.96 -9.00
CA PRO A 78 -13.14 21.70 -8.38
C PRO A 78 -12.02 20.78 -7.87
N GLY A 79 -12.41 19.58 -7.40
CA GLY A 79 -11.45 18.56 -6.99
C GLY A 79 -10.65 18.02 -8.18
N LEU A 80 -11.32 17.76 -9.31
CA LEU A 80 -10.63 17.31 -10.53
C LEU A 80 -9.66 18.39 -11.04
N ALA A 81 -10.05 19.66 -11.02
CA ALA A 81 -9.18 20.77 -11.40
C ALA A 81 -7.93 20.83 -10.51
N VAL A 82 -8.08 20.74 -9.19
CA VAL A 82 -6.96 20.70 -8.24
C VAL A 82 -6.06 19.48 -8.49
N GLY A 83 -6.65 18.31 -8.69
CA GLY A 83 -5.89 17.09 -9.01
C GLY A 83 -5.09 17.22 -10.30
N LEU A 84 -5.67 17.80 -11.34
CA LEU A 84 -4.99 18.07 -12.62
C LEU A 84 -3.86 19.11 -12.47
N CYS A 85 -4.05 20.16 -11.65
CA CYS A 85 -2.99 21.12 -11.35
C CYS A 85 -1.80 20.42 -10.68
N VAL A 86 -2.04 19.55 -9.69
CA VAL A 86 -0.97 18.79 -9.04
C VAL A 86 -0.27 17.87 -10.04
N ALA A 87 -1.00 17.16 -10.89
CA ALA A 87 -0.45 16.31 -11.93
C ALA A 87 0.41 17.11 -12.94
N ALA A 88 -0.06 18.31 -13.33
CA ALA A 88 0.70 19.20 -14.20
C ALA A 88 2.00 19.68 -13.54
N CYS A 89 1.99 19.99 -12.24
CA CYS A 89 3.21 20.33 -11.49
C CYS A 89 4.22 19.19 -11.49
N TYR A 90 3.77 17.95 -11.28
CA TYR A 90 4.66 16.77 -11.36
C TYR A 90 5.20 16.56 -12.78
N ALA A 91 4.36 16.69 -13.80
CA ALA A 91 4.75 16.58 -15.20
C ALA A 91 5.81 17.62 -15.55
N ALA A 92 5.60 18.87 -15.16
CA ALA A 92 6.55 19.97 -15.37
C ALA A 92 7.88 19.72 -14.63
N TYR A 93 7.82 19.26 -13.40
CA TYR A 93 9.01 18.91 -12.61
C TYR A 93 9.81 17.76 -13.23
N ASN A 94 9.13 16.70 -13.67
CA ASN A 94 9.76 15.56 -14.33
C ASN A 94 10.39 15.99 -15.66
N TYR A 95 9.66 16.79 -16.44
CA TYR A 95 10.18 17.30 -17.71
C TYR A 95 11.42 18.18 -17.52
N ALA A 96 11.40 19.08 -16.53
CA ALA A 96 12.53 19.94 -16.23
C ALA A 96 13.79 19.14 -15.79
N ARG A 97 13.61 17.99 -15.12
CA ARG A 97 14.72 17.16 -14.64
C ARG A 97 15.22 16.14 -15.66
N PHE A 98 14.32 15.55 -16.42
CA PHE A 98 14.59 14.35 -17.21
C PHE A 98 14.24 14.50 -18.70
N GLY A 99 13.64 15.65 -19.12
CA GLY A 99 13.17 15.83 -20.50
C GLY A 99 11.94 14.97 -20.84
N ASN A 100 11.36 14.28 -19.87
CA ASN A 100 10.22 13.37 -20.05
C ASN A 100 9.24 13.50 -18.87
N VAL A 101 7.97 13.77 -19.16
CA VAL A 101 6.91 13.95 -18.14
C VAL A 101 6.60 12.68 -17.34
N PHE A 102 6.89 11.51 -17.87
CA PHE A 102 6.64 10.21 -17.24
C PHE A 102 7.89 9.60 -16.59
N GLU A 103 9.01 10.28 -16.58
CA GLU A 103 10.23 9.80 -15.95
C GLU A 103 10.31 10.25 -14.50
N PHE A 104 10.42 9.29 -13.58
CA PHE A 104 10.48 9.53 -12.14
C PHE A 104 11.89 9.35 -11.56
N GLY A 105 12.88 9.13 -12.42
CA GLY A 105 14.29 8.99 -12.03
C GLY A 105 14.70 7.56 -11.64
N HIS A 106 13.78 6.61 -11.54
CA HIS A 106 14.10 5.22 -11.20
C HIS A 106 14.93 4.55 -12.29
N ASN A 107 14.66 4.87 -13.56
CA ASN A 107 15.39 4.30 -14.69
C ASN A 107 16.87 4.70 -14.74
N TYR A 108 17.29 5.71 -13.97
CA TYR A 108 18.69 6.12 -13.84
C TYR A 108 19.44 5.44 -12.70
N LEU A 109 18.74 4.65 -11.87
CA LEU A 109 19.38 3.95 -10.76
C LEU A 109 20.20 2.77 -11.27
N PRO A 110 21.48 2.62 -10.84
CA PRO A 110 22.34 1.54 -11.30
C PRO A 110 21.76 0.14 -11.08
N GLU A 111 20.93 -0.03 -10.07
CA GLU A 111 20.28 -1.30 -9.77
C GLU A 111 19.28 -1.75 -10.85
N PHE A 112 18.74 -0.82 -11.66
CA PHE A 112 17.83 -1.12 -12.75
C PHE A 112 18.50 -1.02 -14.13
N THR A 113 19.47 -0.13 -14.32
CA THR A 113 20.17 0.04 -15.59
C THR A 113 21.13 -1.11 -15.93
N ARG A 114 21.67 -1.79 -14.89
CA ARG A 114 22.63 -2.90 -15.04
C ARG A 114 21.98 -4.28 -15.24
N VAL A 115 20.67 -4.33 -15.37
CA VAL A 115 19.93 -5.60 -15.49
C VAL A 115 19.10 -5.58 -16.75
N GLU A 116 19.27 -6.58 -17.60
CA GLU A 116 18.55 -6.72 -18.87
C GLU A 116 17.02 -6.69 -18.72
N THR A 117 16.50 -7.25 -17.62
CA THR A 117 15.05 -7.31 -17.32
C THR A 117 14.48 -6.00 -16.78
N GLY A 118 15.34 -4.99 -16.47
CA GLY A 118 14.91 -3.68 -15.96
C GLY A 118 14.23 -3.72 -14.60
N GLN A 119 13.44 -2.68 -14.31
CA GLN A 119 12.76 -2.50 -13.03
C GLN A 119 11.56 -3.46 -12.84
N PHE A 120 10.81 -3.73 -13.90
CA PHE A 120 9.59 -4.55 -13.88
C PHE A 120 9.68 -5.70 -14.87
N SER A 121 9.49 -6.94 -14.39
CA SER A 121 9.52 -8.13 -15.24
C SER A 121 8.72 -9.27 -14.63
N LEU A 122 8.11 -10.11 -15.48
CA LEU A 122 7.48 -11.36 -15.05
C LEU A 122 8.48 -12.34 -14.44
N ALA A 123 9.78 -12.24 -14.80
CA ALA A 123 10.83 -13.09 -14.24
C ALA A 123 10.96 -12.95 -12.71
N TYR A 124 10.56 -11.82 -12.13
CA TYR A 124 10.62 -11.60 -10.69
C TYR A 124 9.46 -12.20 -9.91
N VAL A 125 8.33 -12.48 -10.57
CA VAL A 125 7.08 -12.86 -9.91
C VAL A 125 7.23 -14.12 -9.05
N ALA A 126 7.84 -15.19 -9.57
CA ALA A 126 7.97 -16.44 -8.83
C ALA A 126 8.79 -16.28 -7.53
N GLY A 127 9.92 -15.58 -7.60
CA GLY A 127 10.76 -15.29 -6.44
C GLY A 127 10.06 -14.39 -5.43
N ASN A 128 9.40 -13.35 -5.91
CA ASN A 128 8.66 -12.42 -5.07
C ASN A 128 7.47 -13.10 -4.39
N VAL A 129 6.69 -13.92 -5.10
CA VAL A 129 5.60 -14.70 -4.51
C VAL A 129 6.12 -15.59 -3.38
N LYS A 130 7.24 -16.30 -3.59
CA LYS A 130 7.86 -17.14 -2.57
C LYS A 130 8.18 -16.33 -1.30
N THR A 131 8.80 -15.16 -1.45
CA THR A 131 9.20 -14.31 -0.33
C THR A 131 7.98 -13.65 0.33
N PHE A 132 7.08 -13.03 -0.47
CA PHE A 132 5.91 -12.30 0.05
C PHE A 132 4.90 -13.18 0.79
N LEU A 133 4.69 -14.41 0.33
CA LEU A 133 3.70 -15.29 0.93
C LEU A 133 4.30 -16.24 1.96
N PHE A 134 5.49 -16.77 1.69
CA PHE A 134 6.07 -17.89 2.44
C PHE A 134 7.41 -17.59 3.10
N GLY A 135 7.98 -16.40 2.89
CA GLY A 135 9.24 -16.03 3.53
C GLY A 135 9.14 -16.10 5.06
N LEU A 136 10.17 -16.61 5.72
CA LEU A 136 10.25 -16.66 7.17
C LEU A 136 11.01 -15.44 7.70
N PRO A 137 10.66 -14.93 8.89
CA PRO A 137 11.34 -13.77 9.49
C PRO A 137 12.77 -14.09 9.92
N PHE A 138 13.07 -15.35 10.17
CA PHE A 138 14.40 -15.81 10.59
C PHE A 138 14.87 -16.95 9.70
N SER A 139 16.19 -17.01 9.48
CA SER A 139 16.87 -18.12 8.81
C SER A 139 18.22 -18.38 9.48
N VAL A 140 18.75 -19.58 9.27
CA VAL A 140 20.10 -19.90 9.72
C VAL A 140 21.11 -19.31 8.75
N GLN A 141 21.95 -18.40 9.22
CA GLN A 141 23.03 -17.76 8.48
C GLN A 141 24.33 -17.97 9.25
N ASN A 142 25.33 -18.56 8.61
CA ASN A 142 26.62 -18.86 9.22
C ASN A 142 26.51 -19.67 10.53
N GLY A 143 25.55 -20.59 10.60
CA GLY A 143 25.33 -21.46 11.78
C GLY A 143 24.53 -20.80 12.93
N ALA A 144 24.11 -19.55 12.81
CA ALA A 144 23.31 -18.85 13.80
C ALA A 144 21.96 -18.40 13.23
N TRP A 145 20.94 -18.27 14.08
CA TRP A 145 19.66 -17.68 13.70
C TRP A 145 19.81 -16.17 13.49
N ALA A 146 19.45 -15.71 12.32
CA ALA A 146 19.50 -14.30 11.96
C ALA A 146 18.17 -13.82 11.36
N LEU A 147 17.85 -12.54 11.59
CA LEU A 147 16.68 -11.87 11.00
C LEU A 147 16.87 -11.72 9.48
N ASN A 148 15.86 -12.05 8.71
CA ASN A 148 15.82 -11.79 7.27
C ASN A 148 15.52 -10.32 7.01
N LYS A 149 16.57 -9.49 6.93
CA LYS A 149 16.49 -8.02 6.75
C LYS A 149 16.12 -7.58 5.32
N PHE A 150 15.84 -8.50 4.40
CA PHE A 150 15.45 -8.22 3.00
C PHE A 150 14.03 -8.68 2.67
N GLY A 151 13.24 -8.93 3.68
CA GLY A 151 11.82 -9.22 3.52
C GLY A 151 11.43 -10.66 3.80
N PHE A 152 10.18 -10.80 4.21
CA PHE A 152 9.52 -12.07 4.51
C PHE A 152 7.99 -11.90 4.40
N SER A 153 7.23 -12.93 4.79
CA SER A 153 5.79 -13.00 4.59
C SER A 153 5.03 -11.76 5.04
N MET A 154 4.29 -11.15 4.11
CA MET A 154 3.41 -9.99 4.36
C MET A 154 2.31 -10.30 5.38
N PHE A 155 1.91 -11.55 5.50
CA PHE A 155 0.81 -11.96 6.39
C PHE A 155 1.20 -11.91 7.86
N LEU A 156 2.49 -12.06 8.17
CA LEU A 156 3.00 -11.98 9.53
C LEU A 156 3.03 -10.53 10.02
N CYS A 157 3.44 -9.60 9.16
CA CYS A 157 3.53 -8.18 9.53
C CYS A 157 2.21 -7.44 9.37
N ASN A 158 1.41 -7.79 8.36
CA ASN A 158 0.23 -7.04 7.94
C ASN A 158 -1.05 -7.89 8.03
N PRO A 159 -1.55 -8.23 9.24
CA PRO A 159 -2.72 -9.08 9.40
C PRO A 159 -3.99 -8.51 8.75
N ALA A 160 -4.07 -7.19 8.55
CA ALA A 160 -5.18 -6.55 7.87
C ALA A 160 -5.41 -7.11 6.45
N LEU A 161 -4.36 -7.60 5.77
CA LEU A 161 -4.46 -8.10 4.39
C LEU A 161 -5.21 -9.44 4.33
N TRP A 162 -4.80 -10.42 5.13
CA TRP A 162 -5.52 -11.70 5.13
C TRP A 162 -6.88 -11.61 5.84
N MET A 163 -7.03 -10.69 6.79
CA MET A 163 -8.34 -10.43 7.40
C MET A 163 -9.30 -9.80 6.39
N ALA A 164 -8.82 -8.91 5.49
CA ALA A 164 -9.62 -8.39 4.39
C ALA A 164 -10.13 -9.52 3.48
N ALA A 165 -9.27 -10.50 3.17
CA ALA A 165 -9.68 -11.70 2.44
C ALA A 165 -10.76 -12.50 3.18
N ALA A 166 -10.56 -12.75 4.47
CA ALA A 166 -11.52 -13.46 5.31
C ALA A 166 -12.87 -12.73 5.40
N TRP A 167 -12.86 -11.40 5.47
CA TRP A 167 -14.10 -10.59 5.45
C TRP A 167 -14.83 -10.71 4.12
N LEU A 168 -14.11 -10.70 2.99
CA LEU A 168 -14.72 -10.88 1.67
C LEU A 168 -15.36 -12.26 1.52
N VAL A 169 -14.62 -13.32 1.86
CA VAL A 169 -15.12 -14.71 1.81
C VAL A 169 -16.38 -14.85 2.67
N LYS A 170 -16.35 -14.31 3.89
CA LYS A 170 -17.52 -14.34 4.78
C LYS A 170 -18.69 -13.53 4.25
N ALA A 171 -18.45 -12.38 3.61
CA ALA A 171 -19.51 -11.58 3.00
C ALA A 171 -20.12 -12.30 1.79
N ALA A 172 -19.31 -12.97 0.98
CA ALA A 172 -19.75 -13.78 -0.15
C ALA A 172 -20.59 -14.97 0.31
N ALA A 173 -20.09 -15.76 1.28
CA ALA A 173 -20.81 -16.91 1.84
C ALA A 173 -22.18 -16.55 2.42
N ARG A 174 -22.32 -15.33 2.94
CA ARG A 174 -23.60 -14.81 3.48
C ARG A 174 -24.44 -14.07 2.44
N ARG A 175 -24.08 -14.10 1.17
CA ARG A 175 -24.71 -13.34 0.07
C ARG A 175 -24.84 -11.83 0.37
N ARG A 176 -23.87 -11.27 1.12
CA ARG A 176 -23.82 -9.85 1.54
C ARG A 176 -22.63 -9.11 0.93
N CYS A 177 -21.95 -9.73 -0.04
CA CYS A 177 -20.84 -9.12 -0.74
C CYS A 177 -21.35 -7.94 -1.59
N LYS A 178 -20.88 -6.74 -1.26
CA LYS A 178 -21.20 -5.55 -2.03
C LYS A 178 -20.22 -5.40 -3.20
N PRO A 179 -20.66 -4.91 -4.38
CA PRO A 179 -19.75 -4.68 -5.52
C PRO A 179 -18.52 -3.83 -5.16
N GLN A 180 -18.68 -2.90 -4.20
CA GLN A 180 -17.58 -2.05 -3.73
C GLN A 180 -16.49 -2.83 -2.99
N MET A 181 -16.88 -3.83 -2.20
CA MET A 181 -15.91 -4.70 -1.52
C MET A 181 -15.16 -5.55 -2.54
N LEU A 182 -15.89 -6.09 -3.53
CA LEU A 182 -15.29 -6.88 -4.60
C LEU A 182 -14.32 -6.04 -5.43
N LEU A 183 -14.72 -4.84 -5.84
CA LEU A 183 -13.82 -3.94 -6.59
C LEU A 183 -12.57 -3.59 -5.78
N SER A 184 -12.71 -3.22 -4.50
CA SER A 184 -11.54 -2.92 -3.65
C SER A 184 -10.60 -4.11 -3.55
N TRP A 185 -11.14 -5.33 -3.49
CA TRP A 185 -10.37 -6.56 -3.46
C TRP A 185 -9.65 -6.83 -4.78
N LEU A 186 -10.35 -6.69 -5.92
CA LEU A 186 -9.75 -6.87 -7.24
C LEU A 186 -8.64 -5.85 -7.51
N LEU A 187 -8.83 -4.59 -7.11
CA LEU A 187 -7.80 -3.55 -7.23
C LEU A 187 -6.62 -3.81 -6.29
N MET A 188 -6.86 -4.36 -5.10
CA MET A 188 -5.79 -4.78 -4.20
C MET A 188 -4.96 -5.91 -4.82
N LEU A 189 -5.60 -6.91 -5.45
CA LEU A 189 -4.89 -7.98 -6.15
C LEU A 189 -4.10 -7.47 -7.36
N LEU A 190 -4.68 -6.55 -8.14
CA LEU A 190 -3.99 -5.91 -9.26
C LEU A 190 -2.76 -5.13 -8.76
N HIS A 191 -2.91 -4.36 -7.67
CA HIS A 191 -1.80 -3.62 -7.09
C HIS A 191 -0.71 -4.57 -6.56
N LEU A 192 -1.10 -5.64 -5.85
CA LEU A 192 -0.16 -6.69 -5.43
C LEU A 192 0.59 -7.28 -6.63
N PHE A 193 -0.11 -7.58 -7.73
CA PHE A 193 0.53 -8.09 -8.93
C PHE A 193 1.56 -7.09 -9.49
N CYS A 194 1.24 -5.79 -9.54
CA CYS A 194 2.20 -4.76 -9.95
C CYS A 194 3.45 -4.74 -9.03
N LEU A 195 3.26 -4.91 -7.72
CA LEU A 195 4.38 -5.00 -6.77
C LEU A 195 5.22 -6.26 -6.99
N LEU A 196 4.60 -7.39 -7.35
CA LEU A 196 5.31 -8.65 -7.64
C LEU A 196 6.17 -8.58 -8.90
N LEU A 197 5.85 -7.69 -9.84
CA LEU A 197 6.65 -7.46 -11.04
C LEU A 197 7.94 -6.69 -10.75
N HIS A 198 8.04 -6.00 -9.61
CA HIS A 198 9.18 -5.15 -9.29
C HIS A 198 10.42 -5.98 -8.91
N LYS A 199 11.59 -5.58 -9.41
CA LYS A 199 12.87 -6.26 -9.17
C LYS A 199 13.22 -6.38 -7.69
N SER A 200 13.14 -5.28 -6.96
CA SER A 200 13.42 -5.26 -5.54
C SER A 200 12.12 -5.37 -4.76
N PHE A 201 12.16 -6.15 -3.70
CA PHE A 201 11.04 -6.32 -2.80
C PHE A 201 10.91 -5.19 -1.74
N GLY A 202 11.73 -4.18 -1.84
CA GLY A 202 11.80 -3.06 -0.90
C GLY A 202 13.18 -2.86 -0.29
N GLY A 203 14.15 -3.73 -0.58
CA GLY A 203 15.50 -3.66 -0.05
C GLY A 203 15.55 -4.01 1.45
N PHE A 204 16.35 -3.28 2.21
CA PHE A 204 16.48 -3.48 3.66
C PHE A 204 15.18 -3.13 4.37
N GLN A 205 14.58 -4.08 5.09
CA GLN A 205 13.27 -3.92 5.70
C GLN A 205 12.97 -5.01 6.73
N PHE A 206 12.04 -4.72 7.65
CA PHE A 206 11.32 -5.72 8.42
C PHE A 206 9.99 -6.01 7.73
N GLY A 207 9.71 -7.28 7.42
CA GLY A 207 8.46 -7.65 6.76
C GLY A 207 8.45 -7.47 5.25
N ALA A 208 7.41 -6.86 4.74
CA ALA A 208 7.17 -6.67 3.32
C ALA A 208 6.64 -5.25 3.07
N ARG A 209 7.49 -4.24 3.27
CA ARG A 209 7.09 -2.83 3.33
C ARG A 209 6.25 -2.35 2.13
N TYR A 210 6.47 -2.89 0.93
CA TYR A 210 5.65 -2.51 -0.22
C TYR A 210 4.18 -2.90 -0.04
N THR A 211 3.88 -3.93 0.76
CA THR A 211 2.50 -4.33 1.02
C THR A 211 1.74 -3.38 1.94
N LEU A 212 2.42 -2.39 2.57
CA LEU A 212 1.74 -1.28 3.25
C LEU A 212 0.80 -0.52 2.31
N GLU A 213 1.15 -0.44 1.03
CA GLU A 213 0.31 0.20 0.01
C GLU A 213 -1.02 -0.54 -0.21
N LEU A 214 -1.14 -1.78 0.26
CA LEU A 214 -2.35 -2.58 0.13
C LEU A 214 -3.32 -2.38 1.32
N ILE A 215 -2.84 -1.94 2.48
CA ILE A 215 -3.66 -1.77 3.70
C ILE A 215 -4.84 -0.81 3.49
N PRO A 216 -4.72 0.32 2.77
CA PRO A 216 -5.86 1.21 2.53
C PRO A 216 -7.03 0.55 1.80
N TYR A 217 -6.81 -0.51 1.00
CA TYR A 217 -7.92 -1.29 0.43
C TYR A 217 -8.71 -2.03 1.52
N ALA A 218 -8.03 -2.59 2.51
CA ALA A 218 -8.70 -3.22 3.66
C ALA A 218 -9.53 -2.19 4.43
N VAL A 219 -9.02 -0.98 4.61
CA VAL A 219 -9.76 0.14 5.24
C VAL A 219 -10.98 0.52 4.40
N ALA A 220 -10.85 0.60 3.06
CA ALA A 220 -11.98 0.85 2.17
C ALA A 220 -13.03 -0.26 2.24
N MET A 221 -12.61 -1.52 2.29
CA MET A 221 -13.53 -2.65 2.44
C MET A 221 -14.30 -2.58 3.77
N LEU A 222 -13.66 -2.19 4.87
CA LEU A 222 -14.32 -1.95 6.15
C LEU A 222 -15.33 -0.80 6.07
N HIS A 223 -15.01 0.29 5.35
CA HIS A 223 -15.93 1.39 5.12
C HIS A 223 -17.22 0.95 4.40
N PHE A 224 -17.12 0.03 3.45
CA PHE A 224 -18.29 -0.51 2.73
C PHE A 224 -18.99 -1.66 3.48
N SER A 225 -18.36 -2.21 4.49
CA SER A 225 -18.91 -3.30 5.31
C SER A 225 -19.94 -2.80 6.34
N PRO A 226 -20.89 -3.64 6.77
CA PRO A 226 -21.71 -3.29 7.93
C PRO A 226 -20.83 -3.08 9.17
N ARG A 227 -21.09 -1.99 9.89
CA ARG A 227 -20.38 -1.71 11.16
C ARG A 227 -20.69 -2.81 12.18
N ARG A 228 -19.64 -3.31 12.82
CA ARG A 228 -19.73 -4.26 13.94
C ARG A 228 -18.57 -4.02 14.90
N ALA A 229 -18.76 -4.42 16.13
CA ALA A 229 -17.66 -4.48 17.09
C ALA A 229 -16.61 -5.52 16.64
N PRO A 230 -15.33 -5.28 16.89
CA PRO A 230 -14.28 -6.27 16.66
C PRO A 230 -14.52 -7.49 17.55
N ARG A 231 -14.18 -8.67 17.06
CA ARG A 231 -14.23 -9.91 17.84
C ARG A 231 -12.96 -10.07 18.66
N ALA A 232 -13.03 -10.78 19.77
CA ALA A 232 -11.87 -10.99 20.64
C ALA A 232 -10.64 -11.55 19.88
N TRP A 233 -10.84 -12.52 18.98
CA TRP A 233 -9.76 -13.07 18.18
C TRP A 233 -9.14 -12.04 17.20
N GLU A 234 -9.93 -11.09 16.65
CA GLU A 234 -9.42 -10.03 15.80
C GLU A 234 -8.55 -9.06 16.61
N VAL A 235 -9.01 -8.73 17.82
CA VAL A 235 -8.22 -7.92 18.76
C VAL A 235 -6.91 -8.64 19.12
N ALA A 236 -6.98 -9.93 19.46
CA ALA A 236 -5.79 -10.72 19.78
C ALA A 236 -4.77 -10.75 18.64
N VAL A 237 -5.22 -10.99 17.39
CA VAL A 237 -4.36 -10.99 16.21
C VAL A 237 -3.67 -9.64 16.01
N PHE A 238 -4.42 -8.53 16.11
CA PHE A 238 -3.81 -7.20 15.98
C PHE A 238 -2.87 -6.86 17.12
N SER A 239 -3.15 -7.31 18.36
CA SER A 239 -2.26 -7.11 19.51
C SER A 239 -0.95 -7.89 19.34
N LEU A 240 -1.03 -9.15 18.90
CA LEU A 240 0.16 -9.95 18.60
C LEU A 240 0.99 -9.34 17.46
N ALA A 241 0.34 -8.88 16.40
CA ALA A 241 1.02 -8.19 15.30
C ALA A 241 1.67 -6.88 15.74
N LEU A 242 1.05 -6.13 16.67
CA LEU A 242 1.65 -4.93 17.26
C LEU A 242 2.97 -5.27 17.97
N ILE A 243 2.97 -6.29 18.82
CA ILE A 243 4.16 -6.75 19.55
C ILE A 243 5.22 -7.24 18.55
N PHE A 244 4.83 -8.08 17.59
CA PHE A 244 5.74 -8.62 16.57
C PHE A 244 6.43 -7.51 15.75
N ASN A 245 5.67 -6.52 15.30
CA ASN A 245 6.22 -5.40 14.53
C ASN A 245 7.09 -4.47 15.40
N ALA A 246 6.74 -4.25 16.67
CA ALA A 246 7.56 -3.46 17.58
C ALA A 246 8.91 -4.12 17.87
N VAL A 247 8.90 -5.43 18.17
CA VAL A 247 10.13 -6.22 18.34
C VAL A 247 10.95 -6.24 17.05
N GLY A 248 10.29 -6.42 15.90
CA GLY A 248 10.95 -6.43 14.61
C GLY A 248 11.59 -5.10 14.24
N ALA A 249 10.93 -3.98 14.53
CA ALA A 249 11.49 -2.65 14.34
C ALA A 249 12.74 -2.43 15.21
N TYR A 250 12.73 -2.92 16.44
CA TYR A 250 13.89 -2.90 17.32
C TYR A 250 15.05 -3.74 16.74
N LEU A 251 14.80 -5.01 16.40
CA LEU A 251 15.81 -5.93 15.85
C LEU A 251 16.38 -5.51 14.49
N LEU A 252 15.63 -4.72 13.72
CA LEU A 252 16.11 -4.20 12.43
C LEU A 252 17.16 -3.11 12.62
N ASN A 253 17.05 -2.33 13.70
CA ASN A 253 17.90 -1.17 13.98
C ASN A 253 19.04 -1.48 14.97
N CYS A 254 19.08 -2.70 15.53
CA CYS A 254 20.21 -3.24 16.27
C CYS A 254 21.16 -4.01 15.37
#